data_38024a306b300ebbfb7b0c1a297e43ad
#
_entry.id   38024a306b300ebbfb7b0c1a297e43ad
#
_cell.length_a   1.000
_cell.length_b   1.000
_cell.length_c   1.000
_cell.angle_alpha   90.00
_cell.angle_beta   90.00
_cell.angle_gamma   90.00
#
_symmetry.space_group_name_H-M   'P 1'
#
loop_
_entity.id
_entity.type
_entity.pdbx_description
1 polymer ?
#
loop_
_entity_poly.entity_id
_entity_poly.type
_entity_poly.pdbx_seq_one_letter_code
_entity_poly.pdbx_strand_id
1 'polypeptide(L)'
;MFEKQAAVFLYAVSPVHMGAGSAVGVIDNPIQRERHTHHPSFAGSGIKGALRHGFQALGGQASHINRLFGPESQSGDLHAGALSFGDAQLVAFPVRSLRGGYVYATCPQALARAQRLLGLVGVKADWTIPTVKEGECLLANPALLSGTKLHLEAFEYDAKVSPTLPKLSSDLAAKGLPAGDAYAYFRQKLAEDLVVLSDTDFGYFAEHATLVEPHVRINSETGTADDGGLFYTENLPPESLLVAP
;
A
#
# COMPACT_ATOMS: atom_id res chain seq x y z
N MET A 1 -27.75 1.94 -8.90
CA MET A 1 -27.18 1.04 -7.86
C MET A 1 -26.21 0.11 -8.58
N PHE A 2 -25.02 -0.13 -8.02
CA PHE A 2 -24.06 -1.06 -8.63
C PHE A 2 -24.57 -2.49 -8.47
N GLU A 3 -24.51 -3.28 -9.53
CA GLU A 3 -24.99 -4.68 -9.54
C GLU A 3 -23.95 -5.66 -9.00
N LYS A 4 -22.66 -5.30 -9.11
CA LYS A 4 -21.55 -6.12 -8.67
C LYS A 4 -20.56 -5.30 -7.87
N GLN A 5 -19.95 -5.93 -6.90
CA GLN A 5 -18.92 -5.35 -6.04
C GLN A 5 -17.71 -6.28 -6.00
N ALA A 6 -16.53 -5.72 -5.87
CA ALA A 6 -15.27 -6.47 -5.77
C ALA A 6 -14.28 -5.69 -4.90
N ALA A 7 -13.38 -6.39 -4.25
CA ALA A 7 -12.19 -5.80 -3.64
C ALA A 7 -11.03 -5.85 -4.64
N VAL A 8 -10.31 -4.75 -4.75
CA VAL A 8 -9.09 -4.65 -5.56
C VAL A 8 -7.91 -4.49 -4.62
N PHE A 9 -7.01 -5.47 -4.61
CA PHE A 9 -5.74 -5.32 -3.95
C PHE A 9 -4.74 -4.63 -4.87
N LEU A 10 -4.02 -3.66 -4.34
CA LEU A 10 -2.94 -2.94 -5.00
C LEU A 10 -1.64 -3.32 -4.31
N TYR A 11 -0.78 -4.01 -5.02
CA TYR A 11 0.54 -4.42 -4.57
C TYR A 11 1.61 -3.64 -5.35
N ALA A 12 2.41 -2.87 -4.63
CA ALA A 12 3.45 -2.04 -5.24
C ALA A 12 4.66 -2.89 -5.65
N VAL A 13 4.92 -3.05 -6.94
CA VAL A 13 6.11 -3.76 -7.47
C VAL A 13 7.31 -2.84 -7.68
N SER A 14 7.11 -1.52 -7.58
CA SER A 14 8.12 -0.47 -7.67
C SER A 14 7.70 0.69 -6.79
N PRO A 15 8.56 1.69 -6.51
CA PRO A 15 8.15 2.91 -5.81
C PRO A 15 6.95 3.56 -6.50
N VAL A 16 5.95 3.97 -5.72
CA VAL A 16 4.71 4.58 -6.25
C VAL A 16 4.52 5.96 -5.67
N HIS A 17 4.51 6.96 -6.54
CA HIS A 17 4.15 8.32 -6.18
C HIS A 17 2.66 8.57 -6.41
N MET A 18 1.92 8.72 -5.31
CA MET A 18 0.52 9.15 -5.33
C MET A 18 0.45 10.56 -4.78
N GLY A 19 0.77 11.53 -5.61
CA GLY A 19 0.98 12.90 -5.19
C GLY A 19 -0.21 13.51 -4.45
N ALA A 20 0.08 14.23 -3.35
CA ALA A 20 -0.87 15.06 -2.62
C ALA A 20 -0.80 16.53 -3.04
N GLY A 21 -0.12 16.83 -4.12
CA GLY A 21 0.26 18.18 -4.54
C GLY A 21 1.66 18.55 -4.03
N SER A 22 1.99 19.85 -4.04
CA SER A 22 3.23 20.37 -3.49
C SER A 22 3.02 20.87 -2.07
N ALA A 23 4.01 20.67 -1.21
CA ALA A 23 4.00 21.14 0.16
C ALA A 23 5.17 22.08 0.45
N VAL A 24 5.01 22.94 1.44
CA VAL A 24 6.10 23.74 2.01
C VAL A 24 6.67 22.95 3.18
N GLY A 25 7.86 22.37 3.02
CA GLY A 25 8.48 21.52 4.03
C GLY A 25 9.77 20.89 3.51
N VAL A 26 10.20 19.82 4.17
CA VAL A 26 11.38 19.05 3.76
C VAL A 26 11.10 18.22 2.51
N ILE A 27 9.86 17.76 2.34
CA ILE A 27 9.40 16.99 1.18
C ILE A 27 8.54 17.91 0.32
N ASP A 28 8.99 18.18 -0.90
CA ASP A 28 8.29 19.08 -1.83
C ASP A 28 7.05 18.42 -2.42
N ASN A 29 7.16 17.14 -2.76
CA ASN A 29 6.10 16.33 -3.37
C ASN A 29 5.73 15.15 -2.46
N PRO A 30 4.87 15.35 -1.46
CA PRO A 30 4.41 14.29 -0.56
C PRO A 30 3.37 13.39 -1.22
N ILE A 31 3.22 12.17 -0.71
CA ILE A 31 2.13 11.25 -1.10
C ILE A 31 0.83 11.55 -0.34
N GLN A 32 -0.27 11.03 -0.90
CA GLN A 32 -1.59 11.09 -0.26
C GLN A 32 -1.62 10.24 1.01
N ARG A 33 -2.23 10.79 2.05
CA ARG A 33 -2.36 10.15 3.36
C ARG A 33 -3.75 10.38 3.95
N GLU A 34 -4.23 9.43 4.73
CA GLU A 34 -5.40 9.61 5.57
C GLU A 34 -5.13 10.64 6.65
N ARG A 35 -6.05 11.56 6.88
CA ARG A 35 -5.82 12.64 7.84
C ARG A 35 -5.71 12.15 9.30
N HIS A 36 -6.44 11.11 9.65
CA HIS A 36 -6.55 10.66 11.04
C HIS A 36 -5.54 9.58 11.44
N THR A 37 -5.00 8.82 10.49
CA THR A 37 -4.00 7.78 10.75
C THR A 37 -2.62 8.12 10.21
N HIS A 38 -2.54 9.08 9.30
CA HIS A 38 -1.36 9.37 8.47
C HIS A 38 -0.89 8.19 7.60
N HIS A 39 -1.69 7.12 7.52
CA HIS A 39 -1.38 6.02 6.63
C HIS A 39 -1.45 6.46 5.16
N PRO A 40 -0.51 6.00 4.31
CA PRO A 40 -0.60 6.18 2.87
C PRO A 40 -1.93 5.67 2.31
N SER A 41 -2.53 6.41 1.41
CA SER A 41 -3.80 6.06 0.77
C SER A 41 -3.81 6.47 -0.70
N PHE A 42 -4.61 5.79 -1.52
CA PHE A 42 -4.82 6.16 -2.92
C PHE A 42 -6.26 6.58 -3.11
N ALA A 43 -6.50 7.81 -3.55
CA ALA A 43 -7.84 8.25 -3.88
C ALA A 43 -8.43 7.39 -5.01
N GLY A 44 -9.67 6.96 -4.85
CA GLY A 44 -10.38 6.15 -5.86
C GLY A 44 -10.46 6.81 -7.22
N SER A 45 -10.51 8.15 -7.26
CA SER A 45 -10.43 8.91 -8.51
C SER A 45 -9.08 8.76 -9.22
N GLY A 46 -7.97 8.71 -8.47
CA GLY A 46 -6.63 8.45 -8.98
C GLY A 46 -6.48 7.03 -9.52
N ILE A 47 -6.99 6.03 -8.78
CA ILE A 47 -7.03 4.64 -9.23
C ILE A 47 -7.81 4.52 -10.55
N LYS A 48 -9.00 5.13 -10.61
CA LYS A 48 -9.83 5.15 -11.81
C LYS A 48 -9.11 5.77 -12.99
N GLY A 49 -8.42 6.90 -12.78
CA GLY A 49 -7.64 7.60 -13.81
C GLY A 49 -6.50 6.74 -14.35
N ALA A 50 -5.72 6.13 -13.46
CA ALA A 50 -4.61 5.25 -13.82
C ALA A 50 -5.08 4.02 -14.60
N LEU A 51 -6.17 3.38 -14.15
CA LEU A 51 -6.74 2.23 -14.85
C LEU A 51 -7.32 2.61 -16.22
N ARG A 52 -7.98 3.77 -16.35
CA ARG A 52 -8.44 4.29 -17.64
C ARG A 52 -7.27 4.44 -18.61
N HIS A 53 -6.20 5.09 -18.18
CA HIS A 53 -5.00 5.30 -18.99
C HIS A 53 -4.33 3.98 -19.37
N GLY A 54 -4.13 3.08 -18.40
CA GLY A 54 -3.56 1.75 -18.64
C GLY A 54 -4.38 0.91 -19.61
N PHE A 55 -5.73 0.94 -19.48
CA PHE A 55 -6.61 0.22 -20.40
C PHE A 55 -6.52 0.75 -21.84
N GLN A 56 -6.38 2.07 -21.99
CA GLN A 56 -6.14 2.69 -23.30
C GLN A 56 -4.79 2.28 -23.89
N ALA A 57 -3.71 2.30 -23.08
CA ALA A 57 -2.37 1.92 -23.51
C ALA A 57 -2.28 0.44 -23.93
N LEU A 58 -3.11 -0.43 -23.37
CA LEU A 58 -3.24 -1.84 -23.75
C LEU A 58 -4.12 -2.08 -24.98
N GLY A 59 -4.53 -1.03 -25.71
CA GLY A 59 -5.34 -1.13 -26.92
C GLY A 59 -6.85 -1.20 -26.68
N GLY A 60 -7.33 -0.76 -25.50
CA GLY A 60 -8.75 -0.68 -25.21
C GLY A 60 -9.48 0.25 -26.17
N GLN A 61 -10.64 -0.19 -26.67
CA GLN A 61 -11.45 0.59 -27.60
C GLN A 61 -12.09 1.79 -26.90
N ALA A 62 -12.15 2.95 -27.55
CA ALA A 62 -12.70 4.19 -26.99
C ALA A 62 -14.15 4.04 -26.49
N SER A 63 -15.00 3.27 -27.19
CA SER A 63 -16.37 2.98 -26.77
C SER A 63 -16.42 2.22 -25.43
N HIS A 64 -15.53 1.26 -25.21
CA HIS A 64 -15.43 0.52 -23.95
C HIS A 64 -14.85 1.40 -22.84
N ILE A 65 -13.84 2.24 -23.14
CA ILE A 65 -13.25 3.18 -22.18
C ILE A 65 -14.34 4.13 -21.65
N ASN A 66 -15.10 4.76 -22.54
CA ASN A 66 -16.16 5.69 -22.16
C ASN A 66 -17.27 4.99 -21.38
N ARG A 67 -17.66 3.78 -21.76
CA ARG A 67 -18.67 2.99 -21.03
C ARG A 67 -18.20 2.62 -19.62
N LEU A 68 -16.95 2.21 -19.45
CA LEU A 68 -16.42 1.76 -18.18
C LEU A 68 -16.06 2.93 -17.25
N PHE A 69 -15.34 3.92 -17.77
CA PHE A 69 -14.76 4.99 -16.97
C PHE A 69 -15.49 6.33 -17.10
N GLY A 70 -16.43 6.46 -18.03
CA GLY A 70 -17.09 7.71 -18.41
C GLY A 70 -16.31 8.43 -19.51
N PRO A 71 -16.95 9.39 -20.21
CA PRO A 71 -16.34 10.21 -21.25
C PRO A 71 -15.32 11.21 -20.64
N GLU A 72 -14.54 11.85 -21.49
CA GLU A 72 -13.69 12.97 -21.09
C GLU A 72 -14.54 14.17 -20.68
N SER A 73 -14.05 15.00 -19.74
CA SER A 73 -14.79 16.15 -19.19
C SER A 73 -15.17 17.21 -20.22
N GLN A 74 -14.48 17.25 -21.36
CA GLN A 74 -14.75 18.15 -22.48
C GLN A 74 -15.72 17.55 -23.53
N SER A 75 -16.16 16.30 -23.33
CA SER A 75 -17.15 15.67 -24.20
C SER A 75 -18.52 16.33 -24.08
N GLY A 76 -19.23 16.53 -25.20
CA GLY A 76 -20.59 17.03 -25.19
C GLY A 76 -21.65 16.06 -24.64
N ASP A 77 -21.26 14.78 -24.43
CA ASP A 77 -22.16 13.72 -23.92
C ASP A 77 -21.58 13.19 -22.59
N LEU A 78 -21.94 13.88 -21.50
CA LEU A 78 -21.45 13.54 -20.15
C LEU A 78 -22.37 12.51 -19.49
N HIS A 79 -21.79 11.37 -19.12
CA HIS A 79 -22.49 10.32 -18.37
C HIS A 79 -21.53 9.65 -17.35
N ALA A 80 -22.08 9.03 -16.32
CA ALA A 80 -21.30 8.27 -15.37
C ALA A 80 -20.75 6.97 -16.01
N GLY A 81 -19.49 6.64 -15.74
CA GLY A 81 -18.94 5.33 -16.11
C GLY A 81 -19.56 4.20 -15.28
N ALA A 82 -19.50 2.98 -15.80
CA ALA A 82 -20.02 1.78 -15.13
C ALA A 82 -19.20 1.36 -13.90
N LEU A 83 -17.96 1.84 -13.76
CA LEU A 83 -17.06 1.53 -12.65
C LEU A 83 -16.95 2.71 -11.67
N SER A 84 -17.03 2.40 -10.39
CA SER A 84 -16.71 3.31 -9.28
C SER A 84 -15.64 2.68 -8.41
N PHE A 85 -14.68 3.46 -7.99
CA PHE A 85 -13.57 3.03 -7.13
C PHE A 85 -13.64 3.79 -5.80
N GLY A 86 -13.58 3.08 -4.69
CA GLY A 86 -13.31 3.67 -3.40
C GLY A 86 -11.81 3.93 -3.19
N ASP A 87 -11.49 4.65 -2.12
CA ASP A 87 -10.10 4.91 -1.76
C ASP A 87 -9.41 3.64 -1.27
N ALA A 88 -8.20 3.40 -1.73
CA ALA A 88 -7.39 2.29 -1.25
C ALA A 88 -6.77 2.62 0.10
N GLN A 89 -6.85 1.66 1.02
CA GLN A 89 -6.38 1.74 2.39
C GLN A 89 -5.20 0.80 2.60
N LEU A 90 -4.19 1.24 3.35
CA LEU A 90 -3.00 0.44 3.65
C LEU A 90 -3.37 -0.79 4.49
N VAL A 91 -2.86 -1.95 4.08
CA VAL A 91 -3.04 -3.25 4.77
C VAL A 91 -1.73 -3.76 5.34
N ALA A 92 -0.65 -3.72 4.54
CA ALA A 92 0.68 -4.13 4.96
C ALA A 92 1.74 -3.21 4.35
N PHE A 93 2.81 -3.00 5.09
CA PHE A 93 3.87 -2.07 4.73
C PHE A 93 5.23 -2.73 4.98
N PRO A 94 6.19 -2.66 4.03
CA PRO A 94 7.50 -3.23 4.21
C PRO A 94 8.31 -2.38 5.19
N VAL A 95 8.87 -3.02 6.20
CA VAL A 95 9.77 -2.37 7.18
C VAL A 95 11.07 -3.15 7.23
N ARG A 96 12.19 -2.45 7.13
CA ARG A 96 13.52 -3.05 7.22
C ARG A 96 13.70 -3.77 8.55
N SER A 97 14.20 -5.00 8.47
CA SER A 97 14.45 -5.86 9.63
C SER A 97 15.91 -6.30 9.68
N LEU A 98 16.42 -6.45 10.89
CA LEU A 98 17.78 -6.96 11.12
C LEU A 98 17.98 -8.36 10.53
N ARG A 99 16.91 -9.18 10.52
CA ARG A 99 16.91 -10.51 9.91
C ARG A 99 15.85 -10.60 8.83
N GLY A 100 16.13 -11.35 7.77
CA GLY A 100 15.22 -11.52 6.63
C GLY A 100 15.15 -10.32 5.68
N GLY A 101 15.96 -9.27 5.88
CA GLY A 101 16.02 -8.06 5.07
C GLY A 101 14.91 -7.07 5.39
N TYR A 102 13.65 -7.48 5.22
CA TYR A 102 12.46 -6.72 5.62
C TYR A 102 11.34 -7.68 6.05
N VAL A 103 10.35 -7.14 6.76
CA VAL A 103 9.11 -7.81 7.11
C VAL A 103 7.93 -7.06 6.53
N TYR A 104 6.79 -7.73 6.38
CA TYR A 104 5.52 -7.05 6.14
C TYR A 104 4.92 -6.66 7.49
N ALA A 105 4.99 -5.39 7.86
CA ALA A 105 4.34 -4.87 9.05
C ALA A 105 2.86 -4.57 8.77
N THR A 106 2.02 -4.79 9.77
CA THR A 106 0.60 -4.43 9.81
C THR A 106 0.19 -4.14 11.25
N CYS A 107 -1.07 -3.74 11.45
CA CYS A 107 -1.63 -3.49 12.78
C CYS A 107 -3.08 -3.99 12.89
N PRO A 108 -3.63 -4.11 14.11
CA PRO A 108 -5.02 -4.51 14.33
C PRO A 108 -6.02 -3.67 13.54
N GLN A 109 -5.87 -2.35 13.52
CA GLN A 109 -6.74 -1.44 12.78
C GLN A 109 -6.71 -1.70 11.26
N ALA A 110 -5.53 -1.84 10.66
CA ALA A 110 -5.38 -2.09 9.22
C ALA A 110 -6.02 -3.43 8.83
N LEU A 111 -5.79 -4.48 9.61
CA LEU A 111 -6.39 -5.80 9.40
C LEU A 111 -7.92 -5.77 9.54
N ALA A 112 -8.45 -5.11 10.58
CA ALA A 112 -9.89 -4.99 10.81
C ALA A 112 -10.58 -4.20 9.69
N ARG A 113 -9.94 -3.16 9.18
CA ARG A 113 -10.45 -2.38 8.05
C ARG A 113 -10.48 -3.20 6.77
N ALA A 114 -9.40 -3.93 6.47
CA ALA A 114 -9.35 -4.83 5.32
C ALA A 114 -10.42 -5.94 5.41
N GLN A 115 -10.57 -6.57 6.59
CA GLN A 115 -11.60 -7.59 6.83
C GLN A 115 -13.01 -7.03 6.61
N ARG A 116 -13.31 -5.85 7.16
CA ARG A 116 -14.60 -5.16 6.97
C ARG A 116 -14.87 -4.87 5.50
N LEU A 117 -13.88 -4.36 4.77
CA LEU A 117 -14.00 -4.01 3.36
C LEU A 117 -14.25 -5.27 2.51
N LEU A 118 -13.52 -6.35 2.75
CA LEU A 118 -13.75 -7.64 2.11
C LEU A 118 -15.18 -8.16 2.38
N GLY A 119 -15.64 -8.04 3.63
CA GLY A 119 -17.02 -8.43 4.00
C GLY A 119 -18.09 -7.62 3.27
N LEU A 120 -17.88 -6.31 3.07
CA LEU A 120 -18.82 -5.45 2.34
C LEU A 120 -19.00 -5.86 0.87
N VAL A 121 -17.99 -6.42 0.27
CA VAL A 121 -18.04 -6.93 -1.12
C VAL A 121 -18.29 -8.45 -1.20
N GLY A 122 -18.68 -9.07 -0.09
CA GLY A 122 -19.02 -10.50 -0.02
C GLY A 122 -17.84 -11.47 -0.03
N VAL A 123 -16.62 -10.97 0.17
CA VAL A 123 -15.41 -11.80 0.26
C VAL A 123 -15.16 -12.20 1.70
N LYS A 124 -15.14 -13.51 1.96
CA LYS A 124 -14.92 -14.03 3.31
C LYS A 124 -13.45 -13.89 3.74
N ALA A 125 -13.25 -13.33 4.93
CA ALA A 125 -11.96 -13.23 5.60
C ALA A 125 -12.15 -13.59 7.10
N ASP A 126 -11.95 -14.89 7.42
CA ASP A 126 -12.13 -15.41 8.78
C ASP A 126 -10.87 -15.16 9.62
N TRP A 127 -10.56 -13.89 9.83
CA TRP A 127 -9.40 -13.47 10.61
C TRP A 127 -9.79 -13.19 12.06
N THR A 128 -9.02 -13.72 12.98
CA THR A 128 -9.04 -13.25 14.36
C THR A 128 -8.09 -12.09 14.46
N ILE A 129 -8.63 -10.86 14.61
CA ILE A 129 -7.81 -9.65 14.73
C ILE A 129 -7.10 -9.68 16.09
N PRO A 130 -5.76 -9.68 16.12
CA PRO A 130 -5.02 -9.74 17.37
C PRO A 130 -5.02 -8.40 18.10
N THR A 131 -4.75 -8.43 19.40
CA THR A 131 -4.45 -7.24 20.20
C THR A 131 -2.95 -7.19 20.49
N VAL A 132 -2.31 -6.05 20.24
CA VAL A 132 -0.88 -5.83 20.44
C VAL A 132 -0.68 -4.53 21.21
N LYS A 133 0.19 -4.53 22.21
CA LYS A 133 0.55 -3.32 22.96
C LYS A 133 1.74 -2.62 22.31
N GLU A 134 1.89 -1.33 22.57
CA GLU A 134 3.06 -0.55 22.16
C GLU A 134 4.36 -1.21 22.68
N GLY A 135 5.38 -1.25 21.83
CA GLY A 135 6.64 -1.92 22.11
C GLY A 135 6.61 -3.45 22.04
N GLU A 136 5.43 -4.07 21.81
CA GLU A 136 5.29 -5.50 21.56
C GLU A 136 5.01 -5.77 20.07
N CYS A 137 5.30 -6.99 19.61
CA CYS A 137 4.87 -7.45 18.29
C CYS A 137 4.42 -8.92 18.31
N LEU A 138 3.59 -9.29 17.34
CA LEU A 138 3.22 -10.68 17.07
C LEU A 138 3.79 -11.09 15.72
N LEU A 139 4.37 -12.29 15.66
CA LEU A 139 4.90 -12.87 14.42
C LEU A 139 4.68 -14.38 14.40
N ALA A 140 4.81 -14.99 13.23
CA ALA A 140 4.75 -16.45 13.07
C ALA A 140 6.15 -17.07 12.96
N ASN A 141 7.09 -16.34 12.34
CA ASN A 141 8.43 -16.84 12.01
C ASN A 141 9.48 -16.45 13.08
N PRO A 142 9.88 -17.36 13.98
CA PRO A 142 10.88 -17.06 15.01
C PRO A 142 12.30 -16.80 14.45
N ALA A 143 12.57 -17.15 13.18
CA ALA A 143 13.87 -16.88 12.56
C ALA A 143 14.16 -15.38 12.39
N LEU A 144 13.13 -14.53 12.46
CA LEU A 144 13.25 -13.06 12.43
C LEU A 144 13.81 -12.48 13.72
N LEU A 145 13.86 -13.26 14.81
CA LEU A 145 14.25 -12.79 16.12
C LEU A 145 15.77 -12.79 16.31
N SER A 146 16.27 -11.83 17.07
CA SER A 146 17.58 -11.83 17.72
C SER A 146 17.35 -11.99 19.22
N GLY A 147 17.60 -13.19 19.75
CA GLY A 147 17.13 -13.56 21.09
C GLY A 147 15.60 -13.60 21.14
N THR A 148 15.01 -12.80 21.99
CA THR A 148 13.53 -12.65 22.15
C THR A 148 12.98 -11.41 21.48
N LYS A 149 13.81 -10.64 20.79
CA LYS A 149 13.46 -9.32 20.24
C LYS A 149 13.40 -9.36 18.72
N LEU A 150 12.46 -8.61 18.17
CA LEU A 150 12.42 -8.22 16.76
C LEU A 150 13.03 -6.83 16.63
N HIS A 151 13.92 -6.62 15.65
CA HIS A 151 14.53 -5.33 15.37
C HIS A 151 14.03 -4.82 14.02
N LEU A 152 13.35 -3.68 14.03
CA LEU A 152 12.84 -2.99 12.85
C LEU A 152 13.41 -1.58 12.81
N GLU A 153 14.11 -1.26 11.72
CA GLU A 153 14.90 -0.01 11.62
C GLU A 153 15.79 0.19 12.85
N ALA A 154 15.59 1.25 13.62
CA ALA A 154 16.30 1.57 14.85
C ALA A 154 15.58 1.12 16.13
N PHE A 155 14.45 0.42 16.01
CA PHE A 155 13.60 0.04 17.13
C PHE A 155 13.69 -1.45 17.44
N GLU A 156 13.45 -1.80 18.68
CA GLU A 156 13.34 -3.19 19.10
C GLU A 156 11.99 -3.45 19.79
N TYR A 157 11.40 -4.60 19.51
CA TYR A 157 10.07 -5.01 19.97
C TYR A 157 10.15 -6.30 20.76
N ASP A 158 9.38 -6.38 21.87
CA ASP A 158 9.14 -7.62 22.58
C ASP A 158 8.26 -8.54 21.74
N ALA A 159 8.84 -9.60 21.22
CA ALA A 159 8.18 -10.44 20.24
C ALA A 159 7.49 -11.64 20.89
N LYS A 160 6.27 -11.92 20.44
CA LYS A 160 5.49 -13.11 20.81
C LYS A 160 5.16 -13.92 19.56
N VAL A 161 5.51 -15.20 19.55
CA VAL A 161 5.13 -16.10 18.46
C VAL A 161 3.65 -16.43 18.59
N SER A 162 2.87 -16.14 17.56
CA SER A 162 1.43 -16.34 17.53
C SER A 162 1.06 -17.58 16.70
N PRO A 163 0.40 -18.58 17.27
CA PRO A 163 -0.02 -19.77 16.54
C PRO A 163 -1.19 -19.53 15.59
N THR A 164 -1.91 -18.42 15.72
CA THR A 164 -3.06 -18.07 14.89
C THR A 164 -2.72 -17.19 13.71
N LEU A 165 -1.57 -16.49 13.76
CA LEU A 165 -1.14 -15.58 12.72
C LEU A 165 -0.90 -16.25 11.36
N PRO A 166 -0.35 -17.48 11.26
CA PRO A 166 -0.14 -18.15 9.97
C PRO A 166 -1.40 -18.31 9.13
N LYS A 167 -2.57 -18.55 9.76
CA LYS A 167 -3.84 -18.64 9.05
C LYS A 167 -4.23 -17.31 8.41
N LEU A 168 -4.07 -16.21 9.15
CA LEU A 168 -4.38 -14.87 8.68
C LEU A 168 -3.41 -14.45 7.57
N SER A 169 -2.10 -14.59 7.80
CA SER A 169 -1.07 -14.15 6.85
C SER A 169 -1.13 -14.93 5.53
N SER A 170 -1.37 -16.25 5.59
CA SER A 170 -1.54 -17.07 4.38
C SER A 170 -2.79 -16.69 3.58
N ASP A 171 -3.92 -16.42 4.25
CA ASP A 171 -5.15 -15.97 3.58
C ASP A 171 -4.98 -14.56 2.97
N LEU A 172 -4.31 -13.65 3.70
CA LEU A 172 -3.97 -12.32 3.19
C LEU A 172 -3.05 -12.40 1.97
N ALA A 173 -2.00 -13.22 2.02
CA ALA A 173 -1.09 -13.42 0.90
C ALA A 173 -1.78 -14.00 -0.35
N ALA A 174 -2.69 -14.96 -0.13
CA ALA A 174 -3.46 -15.59 -1.22
C ALA A 174 -4.44 -14.62 -1.89
N LYS A 175 -5.00 -13.66 -1.14
CA LYS A 175 -5.94 -12.66 -1.64
C LYS A 175 -5.24 -11.42 -2.19
N GLY A 176 -4.15 -11.00 -1.53
CA GLY A 176 -3.50 -9.73 -1.77
C GLY A 176 -2.52 -9.72 -2.95
N LEU A 177 -1.91 -10.85 -3.26
CA LEU A 177 -0.91 -10.94 -4.32
C LEU A 177 -1.38 -11.83 -5.48
N PRO A 178 -1.02 -11.51 -6.73
CA PRO A 178 -1.40 -12.30 -7.89
C PRO A 178 -0.92 -13.76 -7.78
N ALA A 179 -1.72 -14.69 -8.30
CA ALA A 179 -1.30 -16.07 -8.49
C ALA A 179 -0.31 -16.14 -9.65
N GLY A 180 0.75 -16.90 -9.50
CA GLY A 180 1.77 -17.09 -10.54
C GLY A 180 3.19 -17.14 -9.95
N ASP A 181 4.12 -17.69 -10.73
CA ASP A 181 5.49 -17.96 -10.27
C ASP A 181 6.27 -16.68 -9.96
N ALA A 182 6.03 -15.60 -10.71
CA ALA A 182 6.66 -14.31 -10.49
C ALA A 182 6.40 -13.72 -9.09
N TYR A 183 5.28 -14.09 -8.48
CA TYR A 183 4.89 -13.62 -7.14
C TYR A 183 5.03 -14.68 -6.05
N ALA A 184 5.48 -15.90 -6.38
CA ALA A 184 5.54 -17.03 -5.44
C ALA A 184 6.39 -16.70 -4.22
N TYR A 185 7.59 -16.14 -4.42
CA TYR A 185 8.47 -15.71 -3.35
C TYR A 185 7.81 -14.69 -2.42
N PHE A 186 7.18 -13.65 -2.98
CA PHE A 186 6.56 -12.57 -2.20
C PHE A 186 5.31 -13.02 -1.47
N ARG A 187 4.51 -13.94 -2.06
CA ARG A 187 3.39 -14.58 -1.35
C ARG A 187 3.86 -15.40 -0.16
N GLN A 188 4.91 -16.19 -0.34
CA GLN A 188 5.51 -16.96 0.75
C GLN A 188 6.04 -16.02 1.83
N LYS A 189 6.79 -15.00 1.45
CA LYS A 189 7.34 -14.04 2.39
C LYS A 189 6.26 -13.29 3.18
N LEU A 190 5.19 -12.83 2.53
CA LEU A 190 4.06 -12.21 3.24
C LEU A 190 3.38 -13.20 4.20
N ALA A 191 3.23 -14.47 3.81
CA ALA A 191 2.63 -15.49 4.65
C ALA A 191 3.50 -15.84 5.88
N GLU A 192 4.82 -15.84 5.74
CA GLU A 192 5.76 -16.23 6.80
C GLU A 192 6.22 -15.05 7.65
N ASP A 193 6.51 -13.90 7.03
CA ASP A 193 7.16 -12.75 7.63
C ASP A 193 6.19 -11.57 7.89
N LEU A 194 4.89 -11.86 8.02
CA LEU A 194 3.93 -10.86 8.49
C LEU A 194 4.14 -10.62 9.99
N VAL A 195 4.29 -9.36 10.35
CA VAL A 195 4.45 -8.89 11.75
C VAL A 195 3.30 -7.95 12.09
N VAL A 196 2.62 -8.20 13.20
CA VAL A 196 1.58 -7.30 13.71
C VAL A 196 2.18 -6.46 14.84
N LEU A 197 2.20 -5.16 14.63
CA LEU A 197 2.61 -4.13 15.59
C LEU A 197 1.37 -3.53 16.24
N SER A 198 1.54 -2.69 17.26
CA SER A 198 0.45 -1.82 17.75
C SER A 198 0.02 -0.83 16.65
N ASP A 199 -1.17 -0.26 16.77
CA ASP A 199 -1.64 0.77 15.83
C ASP A 199 -0.70 2.00 15.82
N THR A 200 -0.16 2.37 16.99
CA THR A 200 0.79 3.48 17.15
C THR A 200 2.14 3.17 16.49
N ASP A 201 2.73 2.00 16.78
CA ASP A 201 4.04 1.62 16.22
C ASP A 201 3.99 1.44 14.71
N PHE A 202 2.91 0.84 14.21
CA PHE A 202 2.70 0.71 12.76
C PHE A 202 2.50 2.07 12.09
N GLY A 203 1.73 2.96 12.72
CA GLY A 203 1.52 4.33 12.23
C GLY A 203 2.82 5.08 12.06
N TYR A 204 3.76 4.92 13.00
CA TYR A 204 5.10 5.51 12.88
C TYR A 204 5.82 5.07 11.60
N PHE A 205 5.88 3.76 11.31
CA PHE A 205 6.55 3.29 10.09
C PHE A 205 5.79 3.69 8.83
N ALA A 206 4.47 3.64 8.84
CA ALA A 206 3.65 4.06 7.70
C ALA A 206 3.86 5.54 7.35
N GLU A 207 4.19 6.38 8.34
CA GLU A 207 4.48 7.80 8.15
C GLU A 207 5.94 8.07 7.79
N HIS A 208 6.90 7.39 8.42
CA HIS A 208 8.31 7.77 8.38
C HIS A 208 9.23 6.83 7.61
N ALA A 209 8.78 5.62 7.25
CA ALA A 209 9.58 4.65 6.50
C ALA A 209 9.24 4.61 4.99
N THR A 210 8.65 5.67 4.44
CA THR A 210 8.48 5.87 3.01
C THR A 210 9.81 6.20 2.33
N LEU A 211 9.88 6.05 1.00
CA LEU A 211 11.05 6.42 0.22
C LEU A 211 11.00 7.92 -0.05
N VAL A 212 12.05 8.64 0.32
CA VAL A 212 12.23 10.06 -0.02
C VAL A 212 13.43 10.18 -0.94
N GLU A 213 13.16 10.53 -2.21
CA GLU A 213 14.16 10.57 -3.26
C GLU A 213 14.48 12.02 -3.64
N PRO A 214 15.77 12.42 -3.64
CA PRO A 214 16.20 13.71 -4.15
C PRO A 214 16.21 13.70 -5.67
N HIS A 215 15.66 14.74 -6.28
CA HIS A 215 15.71 15.00 -7.71
C HIS A 215 16.36 16.35 -7.96
N VAL A 216 17.07 16.47 -9.09
CA VAL A 216 17.72 17.72 -9.49
C VAL A 216 17.28 18.06 -10.90
N ARG A 217 16.81 19.28 -11.10
CA ARG A 217 16.59 19.82 -12.44
C ARG A 217 17.94 20.12 -13.07
N ILE A 218 18.18 19.58 -14.26
CA ILE A 218 19.40 19.80 -15.01
C ILE A 218 19.14 20.88 -16.05
N ASN A 219 20.02 21.87 -16.11
CA ASN A 219 20.07 22.86 -17.16
C ASN A 219 20.53 22.21 -18.47
N SER A 220 19.71 22.28 -19.51
CA SER A 220 19.97 21.61 -20.78
C SER A 220 21.14 22.22 -21.57
N GLU A 221 21.51 23.49 -21.30
CA GLU A 221 22.59 24.18 -22.01
C GLU A 221 23.95 23.92 -21.36
N THR A 222 23.99 23.89 -20.02
CA THR A 222 25.24 23.76 -19.27
C THR A 222 25.52 22.31 -18.81
N GLY A 223 24.50 21.45 -18.78
CA GLY A 223 24.57 20.08 -18.25
C GLY A 223 24.77 20.03 -16.71
N THR A 224 24.59 21.15 -16.01
CA THR A 224 24.73 21.26 -14.55
C THR A 224 23.37 21.43 -13.88
N ALA A 225 23.33 21.27 -12.56
CA ALA A 225 22.11 21.53 -11.78
C ALA A 225 21.69 23.01 -11.91
N ASP A 226 20.37 23.23 -12.09
CA ASP A 226 19.80 24.59 -12.00
C ASP A 226 19.85 25.10 -10.55
N ASP A 227 20.00 26.41 -10.37
CA ASP A 227 19.85 27.05 -9.08
C ASP A 227 18.43 26.82 -8.53
N GLY A 228 18.33 26.31 -7.29
CA GLY A 228 17.05 25.91 -6.70
C GLY A 228 16.37 24.72 -7.38
N GLY A 229 17.12 23.94 -8.18
CA GLY A 229 16.62 22.79 -8.90
C GLY A 229 16.47 21.48 -8.07
N LEU A 230 16.97 21.47 -6.83
CA LEU A 230 16.82 20.32 -5.93
C LEU A 230 15.39 20.27 -5.36
N PHE A 231 14.75 19.10 -5.45
CA PHE A 231 13.45 18.85 -4.81
C PHE A 231 13.36 17.38 -4.36
N TYR A 232 12.52 17.13 -3.37
CA TYR A 232 12.34 15.80 -2.79
C TYR A 232 10.94 15.26 -3.12
N THR A 233 10.90 14.02 -3.60
CA THR A 233 9.66 13.29 -3.89
C THR A 233 9.52 12.13 -2.93
N GLU A 234 8.39 12.06 -2.24
CA GLU A 234 8.03 10.92 -1.41
C GLU A 234 7.37 9.84 -2.27
N ASN A 235 7.71 8.59 -2.03
CA ASN A 235 7.13 7.42 -2.71
C ASN A 235 6.72 6.36 -1.68
N LEU A 236 5.61 5.69 -1.96
CA LEU A 236 5.26 4.44 -1.28
C LEU A 236 6.29 3.38 -1.68
N PRO A 237 6.93 2.67 -0.73
CA PRO A 237 7.93 1.66 -1.07
C PRO A 237 7.33 0.45 -1.80
N PRO A 238 8.13 -0.23 -2.65
CA PRO A 238 7.77 -1.54 -3.18
C PRO A 238 7.36 -2.49 -2.06
N GLU A 239 6.58 -3.50 -2.37
CA GLU A 239 6.05 -4.50 -1.43
C GLU A 239 4.93 -3.97 -0.50
N SER A 240 4.53 -2.70 -0.61
CA SER A 240 3.35 -2.19 0.10
C SER A 240 2.06 -2.79 -0.49
N LEU A 241 1.12 -3.15 0.39
CA LEU A 241 -0.17 -3.74 0.03
C LEU A 241 -1.31 -2.85 0.52
N LEU A 242 -2.19 -2.45 -0.42
CA LEU A 242 -3.40 -1.71 -0.13
C LEU A 242 -4.62 -2.47 -0.65
N VAL A 243 -5.81 -2.10 -0.18
CA VAL A 243 -7.09 -2.65 -0.65
C VAL A 243 -8.12 -1.54 -0.85
N ALA A 244 -8.85 -1.59 -1.98
CA ALA A 244 -9.96 -0.69 -2.33
C ALA A 244 -11.23 -1.47 -2.63
N PRO A 245 -12.43 -0.92 -2.36
CA PRO A 245 -13.71 -1.47 -2.84
C PRO A 245 -14.03 -0.99 -4.25
#